data_3c7d4bfe0e754ea66686f0d278c226b8
#
_entry.id   3c7d4bfe0e754ea66686f0d278c226b8
#
_cell.length_a   1.000
_cell.length_b   1.000
_cell.length_c   1.000
_cell.angle_alpha   90.00
_cell.angle_beta   90.00
_cell.angle_gamma   90.00
#
_symmetry.space_group_name_H-M   'P 1'
#
loop_
_entity.id
_entity.type
_entity.pdbx_description
1 polymer ?
#
loop_
_entity_poly.entity_id
_entity_poly.type
_entity_poly.pdbx_seq_one_letter_code
_entity_poly.pdbx_strand_id
1 'polypeptide(L)'
;MAEPILIAKNAATTCELLPALANRHGLITGATGTGKTVTLQTMAENFSKIGVPVFMADVKGDLTGISQAGKMGDKMAGILKERGIDLPTPAACPATLWDVFGELGHPVRATISDMGPLLLGRMLNLNDTQAGVLNIVFKIADDNGMLLLDLKDLRSMLQYVGDNGSEFTTKYGNVSAASVGAIQRGLLQIETQGADKFFGEPMLNISDFMQTDSTCGTTASGGGQGVINILAADKLMNAPRLYATFLLWMLSELFEQLPEVGDLEQPKLVFFFDEAHLLFNEAPKVLVERIELVVRLVRSKGVGVYFVTQNPLDIPDSVLAQLGNRVQHALRAFTPRDQKAVKATAQTMRQKPGLDIETAITELAVGEALISLLDSKGRPTMTERVYVLPPGSQIGPITPEQRQALLQNSLVAGVYEKAVDRESAHEKLQGRAQAGATAAQQMPGGGAAGQNESGGIMGGLKDVLFGTTGPRGGVHDGLAQSMAKSAVRTMGSTVGREIIRGVLGSLFGGRRR
;
A
#
# COMPACT_ATOMS: atom_id res chain seq x y z
N MET A 1 -26.46 -15.75 5.91
CA MET A 1 -25.93 -14.78 4.91
C MET A 1 -26.04 -13.41 5.51
N ALA A 2 -24.97 -12.61 5.41
CA ALA A 2 -25.02 -11.21 5.83
C ALA A 2 -26.08 -10.45 5.02
N GLU A 3 -26.78 -9.51 5.67
CA GLU A 3 -27.84 -8.73 5.02
C GLU A 3 -27.26 -7.86 3.89
N PRO A 4 -27.99 -7.70 2.77
CA PRO A 4 -27.58 -6.82 1.69
C PRO A 4 -27.42 -5.36 2.16
N ILE A 5 -26.40 -4.69 1.68
CA ILE A 5 -26.12 -3.30 2.01
C ILE A 5 -26.87 -2.38 1.03
N LEU A 6 -27.85 -1.64 1.50
CA LEU A 6 -28.56 -0.66 0.70
C LEU A 6 -27.68 0.58 0.48
N ILE A 7 -27.32 0.84 -0.79
CA ILE A 7 -26.42 1.95 -1.15
C ILE A 7 -27.20 3.13 -1.73
N ALA A 8 -28.21 2.84 -2.55
CA ALA A 8 -28.95 3.87 -3.27
C ALA A 8 -30.38 3.40 -3.58
N LYS A 9 -31.29 4.34 -3.78
CA LYS A 9 -32.67 4.05 -4.18
C LYS A 9 -33.29 5.16 -5.02
N ASN A 10 -34.35 4.84 -5.69
CA ASN A 10 -35.34 5.77 -6.23
C ASN A 10 -36.75 5.28 -5.86
N ALA A 11 -37.78 5.92 -6.36
CA ALA A 11 -39.19 5.55 -6.06
C ALA A 11 -39.58 4.11 -6.50
N ALA A 12 -38.83 3.52 -7.46
CA ALA A 12 -39.16 2.23 -8.07
C ALA A 12 -38.18 1.10 -7.73
N THR A 13 -36.95 1.42 -7.34
CA THR A 13 -35.87 0.44 -7.24
C THR A 13 -34.92 0.76 -6.10
N THR A 14 -34.40 -0.29 -5.45
CA THR A 14 -33.29 -0.25 -4.51
C THR A 14 -32.04 -0.86 -5.16
N CYS A 15 -30.88 -0.29 -4.86
CA CYS A 15 -29.57 -0.84 -5.24
C CYS A 15 -28.84 -1.32 -3.99
N GLU A 16 -28.67 -2.63 -3.91
CA GLU A 16 -28.10 -3.31 -2.76
C GLU A 16 -26.81 -4.03 -3.13
N LEU A 17 -25.76 -3.79 -2.38
CA LEU A 17 -24.50 -4.51 -2.49
C LEU A 17 -24.57 -5.77 -1.62
N LEU A 18 -24.32 -6.92 -2.24
CA LEU A 18 -24.24 -8.19 -1.53
C LEU A 18 -22.86 -8.31 -0.86
N PRO A 19 -22.79 -8.41 0.49
CA PRO A 19 -21.49 -8.49 1.19
C PRO A 19 -20.61 -9.64 0.69
N ALA A 20 -21.19 -10.80 0.39
CA ALA A 20 -20.45 -11.95 -0.16
C ALA A 20 -19.80 -11.70 -1.53
N LEU A 21 -20.22 -10.65 -2.24
CA LEU A 21 -19.66 -10.26 -3.54
C LEU A 21 -18.87 -8.92 -3.48
N ALA A 22 -18.69 -8.35 -2.30
CA ALA A 22 -17.95 -7.11 -2.14
C ALA A 22 -16.45 -7.29 -2.43
N ASN A 23 -15.90 -8.50 -2.26
CA ASN A 23 -14.54 -8.85 -2.67
C ASN A 23 -14.36 -9.00 -4.20
N ARG A 24 -15.43 -8.84 -4.99
CA ARG A 24 -15.38 -8.74 -6.47
C ARG A 24 -15.01 -7.34 -6.96
N HIS A 25 -14.50 -6.53 -6.04
CA HIS A 25 -14.00 -5.19 -6.28
C HIS A 25 -15.03 -4.23 -6.89
N GLY A 26 -14.69 -2.96 -6.96
CA GLY A 26 -15.60 -1.97 -7.50
C GLY A 26 -14.94 -0.70 -8.00
N LEU A 27 -15.75 0.12 -8.66
CA LEU A 27 -15.35 1.39 -9.25
C LEU A 27 -16.39 2.46 -8.91
N ILE A 28 -15.95 3.58 -8.36
CA ILE A 28 -16.75 4.77 -8.14
C ILE A 28 -16.15 5.90 -8.98
N THR A 29 -16.90 6.37 -9.97
CA THR A 29 -16.41 7.42 -10.89
C THR A 29 -17.37 8.59 -11.00
N GLY A 30 -16.83 9.74 -11.41
CA GLY A 30 -17.60 10.95 -11.65
C GLY A 30 -16.78 12.22 -11.47
N ALA A 31 -17.26 13.33 -12.01
CA ALA A 31 -16.59 14.63 -11.88
C ALA A 31 -16.51 15.11 -10.42
N THR A 32 -15.66 16.08 -10.15
CA THR A 32 -15.56 16.70 -8.81
C THR A 32 -16.90 17.29 -8.38
N GLY A 33 -17.27 17.09 -7.11
CA GLY A 33 -18.50 17.62 -6.53
C GLY A 33 -19.78 16.88 -6.91
N THR A 34 -19.72 15.72 -7.57
CA THR A 34 -20.91 14.95 -7.99
C THR A 34 -21.44 13.97 -6.93
N GLY A 35 -20.64 13.69 -5.88
CA GLY A 35 -21.07 12.81 -4.77
C GLY A 35 -20.19 11.59 -4.53
N LYS A 36 -19.04 11.44 -5.19
CA LYS A 36 -18.14 10.28 -5.01
C LYS A 36 -17.74 10.05 -3.55
N THR A 37 -17.27 11.11 -2.86
CA THR A 37 -16.86 11.03 -1.44
C THR A 37 -18.02 10.58 -0.55
N VAL A 38 -19.25 11.07 -0.80
CA VAL A 38 -20.45 10.64 -0.07
C VAL A 38 -20.74 9.16 -0.32
N THR A 39 -20.64 8.70 -1.56
CA THR A 39 -20.81 7.28 -1.91
C THR A 39 -19.79 6.40 -1.19
N LEU A 40 -18.50 6.79 -1.22
CA LEU A 40 -17.44 6.09 -0.51
C LEU A 40 -17.75 6.02 0.98
N GLN A 41 -18.09 7.17 1.60
CA GLN A 41 -18.40 7.24 3.03
C GLN A 41 -19.62 6.39 3.40
N THR A 42 -20.69 6.42 2.59
CA THR A 42 -21.88 5.58 2.80
C THR A 42 -21.54 4.09 2.74
N MET A 43 -20.75 3.68 1.75
CA MET A 43 -20.31 2.29 1.64
C MET A 43 -19.44 1.88 2.83
N ALA A 44 -18.45 2.70 3.20
CA ALA A 44 -17.55 2.44 4.32
C ALA A 44 -18.30 2.32 5.65
N GLU A 45 -19.24 3.23 5.93
CA GLU A 45 -20.11 3.19 7.11
C GLU A 45 -20.92 1.89 7.16
N ASN A 46 -21.50 1.47 6.05
CA ASN A 46 -22.31 0.25 6.01
C ASN A 46 -21.45 -1.02 6.13
N PHE A 47 -20.23 -1.05 5.58
CA PHE A 47 -19.29 -2.14 5.86
C PHE A 47 -18.92 -2.20 7.34
N SER A 48 -18.60 -1.06 7.96
CA SER A 48 -18.33 -0.99 9.40
C SER A 48 -19.48 -1.54 10.24
N LYS A 49 -20.73 -1.15 9.92
CA LYS A 49 -21.95 -1.61 10.63
C LYS A 49 -22.14 -3.14 10.60
N ILE A 50 -21.70 -3.82 9.57
CA ILE A 50 -21.76 -5.30 9.49
C ILE A 50 -20.51 -5.98 10.04
N GLY A 51 -19.58 -5.24 10.67
CA GLY A 51 -18.36 -5.78 11.27
C GLY A 51 -17.20 -5.95 10.29
N VAL A 52 -17.26 -5.35 9.10
CA VAL A 52 -16.19 -5.40 8.10
C VAL A 52 -15.30 -4.16 8.25
N PRO A 53 -14.03 -4.33 8.61
CA PRO A 53 -13.06 -3.24 8.63
C PRO A 53 -12.87 -2.62 7.26
N VAL A 54 -12.57 -1.32 7.25
CA VAL A 54 -12.36 -0.55 6.02
C VAL A 54 -11.03 0.18 6.10
N PHE A 55 -10.30 0.23 4.99
CA PHE A 55 -9.19 1.17 4.79
C PHE A 55 -9.56 2.18 3.71
N MET A 56 -9.27 3.45 3.94
CA MET A 56 -9.44 4.50 2.94
C MET A 56 -8.28 5.49 2.97
N ALA A 57 -7.83 5.90 1.79
CA ALA A 57 -6.87 6.98 1.65
C ALA A 57 -7.64 8.30 1.52
N ASP A 58 -7.38 9.23 2.42
CA ASP A 58 -8.01 10.55 2.47
C ASP A 58 -7.07 11.61 1.89
N VAL A 59 -7.27 11.92 0.63
CA VAL A 59 -6.45 12.88 -0.11
C VAL A 59 -6.81 14.34 0.21
N LYS A 60 -8.06 14.58 0.60
CA LYS A 60 -8.61 15.93 0.83
C LYS A 60 -8.78 16.28 2.30
N GLY A 61 -8.62 15.33 3.19
CA GLY A 61 -8.87 15.48 4.62
C GLY A 61 -10.36 15.55 4.99
N ASP A 62 -11.26 15.15 4.08
CA ASP A 62 -12.71 15.28 4.24
C ASP A 62 -13.43 13.98 4.67
N LEU A 63 -12.72 12.86 4.77
CA LEU A 63 -13.28 11.58 5.18
C LEU A 63 -13.28 11.34 6.70
N THR A 64 -12.51 12.12 7.45
CA THR A 64 -12.35 11.91 8.90
C THR A 64 -13.63 12.07 9.70
N GLY A 65 -14.59 12.84 9.17
CA GLY A 65 -15.91 13.04 9.78
C GLY A 65 -16.71 11.76 10.01
N ILE A 66 -16.41 10.67 9.30
CA ILE A 66 -17.04 9.36 9.50
C ILE A 66 -16.94 8.85 10.95
N SER A 67 -15.95 9.33 11.70
CA SER A 67 -15.76 9.04 13.13
C SER A 67 -16.72 9.79 14.06
N GLN A 68 -17.55 10.69 13.54
CA GLN A 68 -18.49 11.51 14.31
C GLN A 68 -19.91 11.31 13.81
N ALA A 69 -20.89 11.39 14.72
CA ALA A 69 -22.31 11.36 14.33
C ALA A 69 -22.68 12.60 13.49
N GLY A 70 -23.34 12.33 12.37
CA GLY A 70 -23.75 13.37 11.44
C GLY A 70 -24.87 14.24 11.97
N LYS A 71 -24.94 15.46 11.46
CA LYS A 71 -26.06 16.38 11.69
C LYS A 71 -26.63 16.77 10.33
N MET A 72 -27.90 16.44 10.11
CA MET A 72 -28.59 16.77 8.87
C MET A 72 -29.23 18.17 9.01
N GLY A 73 -28.87 19.08 8.11
CA GLY A 73 -29.51 20.40 8.05
C GLY A 73 -30.87 20.34 7.36
N ASP A 74 -31.78 21.27 7.71
CA ASP A 74 -33.18 21.33 7.22
C ASP A 74 -33.28 21.34 5.69
N LYS A 75 -32.39 22.02 5.00
CA LYS A 75 -32.35 22.08 3.54
C LYS A 75 -32.10 20.66 2.94
N MET A 76 -31.15 19.92 3.48
CA MET A 76 -30.85 18.57 3.00
C MET A 76 -31.98 17.61 3.35
N ALA A 77 -32.55 17.74 4.55
CA ALA A 77 -33.73 16.97 4.97
C ALA A 77 -34.91 17.17 4.00
N GLY A 78 -35.16 18.40 3.56
CA GLY A 78 -36.16 18.70 2.53
C GLY A 78 -35.89 18.00 1.20
N ILE A 79 -34.65 18.07 0.70
CA ILE A 79 -34.24 17.41 -0.55
C ILE A 79 -34.41 15.88 -0.46
N LEU A 80 -34.03 15.26 0.65
CA LEU A 80 -34.18 13.81 0.84
C LEU A 80 -35.64 13.40 0.84
N LYS A 81 -36.50 14.16 1.51
CA LYS A 81 -37.95 13.93 1.52
C LYS A 81 -38.55 14.02 0.11
N GLU A 82 -38.17 15.02 -0.69
CA GLU A 82 -38.59 15.14 -2.09
C GLU A 82 -38.17 13.95 -2.94
N ARG A 83 -36.99 13.36 -2.64
CA ARG A 83 -36.45 12.19 -3.32
C ARG A 83 -36.99 10.86 -2.78
N GLY A 84 -37.86 10.86 -1.77
CA GLY A 84 -38.36 9.67 -1.12
C GLY A 84 -37.29 8.88 -0.34
N ILE A 85 -36.27 9.58 0.15
CA ILE A 85 -35.19 9.02 0.96
C ILE A 85 -35.43 9.36 2.42
N ASP A 86 -35.40 8.36 3.29
CA ASP A 86 -35.50 8.53 4.72
C ASP A 86 -34.25 9.23 5.27
N LEU A 87 -34.41 10.01 6.34
CA LEU A 87 -33.30 10.61 7.01
C LEU A 87 -32.41 9.50 7.63
N PRO A 88 -31.08 9.55 7.41
CA PRO A 88 -30.19 8.57 8.05
C PRO A 88 -30.20 8.78 9.56
N THR A 89 -30.14 7.68 10.30
CA THR A 89 -29.92 7.74 11.75
C THR A 89 -28.51 8.23 12.01
N PRO A 90 -28.32 9.33 12.78
CA PRO A 90 -26.99 9.79 13.14
C PRO A 90 -26.16 8.68 13.78
N ALA A 91 -24.98 8.42 13.25
CA ALA A 91 -24.08 7.36 13.71
C ALA A 91 -22.63 7.81 13.59
N ALA A 92 -21.79 7.34 14.49
CA ALA A 92 -20.34 7.44 14.39
C ALA A 92 -19.77 6.05 14.15
N CYS A 93 -18.66 5.95 13.38
CA CYS A 93 -17.95 4.70 13.20
C CYS A 93 -16.66 4.70 14.02
N PRO A 94 -16.22 3.55 14.55
CA PRO A 94 -14.89 3.43 15.13
C PRO A 94 -13.85 3.71 14.04
N ALA A 95 -12.89 4.59 14.32
CA ALA A 95 -11.91 5.01 13.33
C ALA A 95 -10.50 5.09 13.91
N THR A 96 -9.53 4.67 13.13
CA THR A 96 -8.10 4.82 13.38
C THR A 96 -7.48 5.70 12.30
N LEU A 97 -6.75 6.72 12.73
CA LEU A 97 -6.10 7.66 11.82
C LEU A 97 -4.63 7.27 11.63
N TRP A 98 -4.20 7.20 10.39
CA TRP A 98 -2.85 6.85 9.98
C TRP A 98 -2.20 7.99 9.20
N ASP A 99 -0.90 8.16 9.35
CA ASP A 99 -0.14 9.19 8.62
C ASP A 99 1.31 8.75 8.43
N VAL A 100 1.79 8.76 7.21
CA VAL A 100 3.20 8.48 6.90
C VAL A 100 4.15 9.45 7.62
N PHE A 101 3.72 10.69 7.83
CA PHE A 101 4.52 11.73 8.49
C PHE A 101 4.33 11.77 10.02
N GLY A 102 3.33 11.05 10.55
CA GLY A 102 3.02 10.99 11.98
C GLY A 102 2.50 12.30 12.59
N GLU A 103 1.93 13.19 11.78
CA GLU A 103 1.40 14.49 12.23
C GLU A 103 -0.11 14.48 12.45
N LEU A 104 -0.84 13.79 11.56
CA LEU A 104 -2.30 13.75 11.53
C LEU A 104 -2.88 12.39 11.95
N GLY A 105 -2.03 11.38 12.16
CA GLY A 105 -2.40 10.02 12.48
C GLY A 105 -1.24 9.27 13.13
N HIS A 106 -1.47 8.00 13.50
CA HIS A 106 -0.42 7.10 13.93
C HIS A 106 0.60 6.92 12.80
N PRO A 107 1.91 6.95 13.10
CA PRO A 107 2.93 6.79 12.09
C PRO A 107 2.84 5.44 11.37
N VAL A 108 2.87 5.47 10.05
CA VAL A 108 2.97 4.26 9.24
C VAL A 108 4.38 4.11 8.72
N ARG A 109 5.01 2.96 9.03
CA ARG A 109 6.36 2.67 8.59
C ARG A 109 6.44 1.31 7.90
N ALA A 110 7.38 1.22 6.96
CA ALA A 110 7.83 -0.02 6.33
C ALA A 110 9.35 -0.11 6.44
N THR A 111 9.93 -1.30 6.46
CA THR A 111 11.36 -1.42 6.31
C THR A 111 11.77 -1.42 4.85
N ILE A 112 13.01 -1.06 4.56
CA ILE A 112 13.58 -1.17 3.22
C ILE A 112 13.52 -2.61 2.73
N SER A 113 13.79 -3.60 3.61
CA SER A 113 13.69 -5.03 3.28
C SER A 113 12.29 -5.45 2.86
N ASP A 114 11.24 -4.99 3.56
CA ASP A 114 9.84 -5.33 3.24
C ASP A 114 9.36 -4.65 1.97
N MET A 115 9.79 -3.41 1.73
CA MET A 115 9.51 -2.74 0.45
C MET A 115 10.11 -3.52 -0.73
N GLY A 116 11.30 -4.03 -0.58
CA GLY A 116 12.03 -4.78 -1.59
C GLY A 116 12.53 -3.94 -2.76
N PRO A 117 13.45 -4.50 -3.57
CA PRO A 117 14.14 -3.73 -4.61
C PRO A 117 13.23 -3.33 -5.77
N LEU A 118 12.15 -4.07 -6.04
CA LEU A 118 11.23 -3.77 -7.15
C LEU A 118 10.44 -2.49 -6.89
N LEU A 119 9.77 -2.40 -5.74
CA LEU A 119 8.96 -1.24 -5.38
C LEU A 119 9.84 -0.01 -5.11
N LEU A 120 10.99 -0.24 -4.45
CA LEU A 120 11.95 0.82 -4.20
C LEU A 120 12.57 1.35 -5.50
N GLY A 121 12.91 0.47 -6.46
CA GLY A 121 13.40 0.88 -7.78
C GLY A 121 12.43 1.78 -8.53
N ARG A 122 11.12 1.53 -8.40
CA ARG A 122 10.08 2.42 -8.91
C ARG A 122 10.05 3.76 -8.18
N MET A 123 10.03 3.73 -6.85
CA MET A 123 10.02 4.95 -6.03
C MET A 123 11.17 5.87 -6.41
N LEU A 124 12.35 5.29 -6.66
CA LEU A 124 13.56 5.99 -7.06
C LEU A 124 13.64 6.31 -8.57
N ASN A 125 12.67 5.86 -9.37
CA ASN A 125 12.65 6.01 -10.83
C ASN A 125 13.92 5.47 -11.52
N LEU A 126 14.35 4.27 -11.14
CA LEU A 126 15.53 3.61 -11.67
C LEU A 126 15.28 3.00 -13.05
N ASN A 127 16.28 3.06 -13.94
CA ASN A 127 16.28 2.27 -15.16
C ASN A 127 16.68 0.80 -14.87
N ASP A 128 16.55 -0.08 -15.86
CA ASP A 128 16.81 -1.53 -15.70
C ASP A 128 18.21 -1.85 -15.17
N THR A 129 19.24 -1.11 -15.60
CA THR A 129 20.61 -1.30 -15.14
C THR A 129 20.76 -0.92 -13.67
N GLN A 130 20.19 0.21 -13.26
CA GLN A 130 20.20 0.69 -11.87
C GLN A 130 19.37 -0.22 -10.97
N ALA A 131 18.21 -0.66 -11.43
CA ALA A 131 17.38 -1.63 -10.72
C ALA A 131 18.11 -2.97 -10.54
N GLY A 132 18.88 -3.41 -11.55
CA GLY A 132 19.76 -4.57 -11.45
C GLY A 132 20.81 -4.42 -10.36
N VAL A 133 21.46 -3.25 -10.26
CA VAL A 133 22.43 -2.96 -9.19
C VAL A 133 21.73 -2.93 -7.82
N LEU A 134 20.54 -2.35 -7.72
CA LEU A 134 19.78 -2.36 -6.47
C LEU A 134 19.45 -3.80 -6.02
N ASN A 135 19.03 -4.67 -6.95
CA ASN A 135 18.80 -6.10 -6.66
C ASN A 135 20.06 -6.80 -6.13
N ILE A 136 21.24 -6.48 -6.70
CA ILE A 136 22.53 -7.03 -6.24
C ILE A 136 22.80 -6.56 -4.79
N VAL A 137 22.58 -5.29 -4.47
CA VAL A 137 22.77 -4.74 -3.12
C VAL A 137 21.89 -5.46 -2.09
N PHE A 138 20.61 -5.68 -2.40
CA PHE A 138 19.71 -6.45 -1.55
C PHE A 138 20.19 -7.89 -1.36
N LYS A 139 20.59 -8.54 -2.44
CA LYS A 139 21.11 -9.93 -2.38
C LYS A 139 22.38 -10.02 -1.53
N ILE A 140 23.31 -9.09 -1.64
CA ILE A 140 24.50 -9.03 -0.80
C ILE A 140 24.13 -8.81 0.66
N ALA A 141 23.17 -7.92 0.94
CA ALA A 141 22.69 -7.67 2.29
C ALA A 141 22.10 -8.94 2.91
N ASP A 142 21.22 -9.65 2.19
CA ASP A 142 20.61 -10.90 2.63
C ASP A 142 21.66 -12.00 2.89
N ASP A 143 22.60 -12.21 1.94
CA ASP A 143 23.64 -13.24 2.05
C ASP A 143 24.58 -12.98 3.25
N ASN A 144 24.71 -11.72 3.69
CA ASN A 144 25.57 -11.33 4.82
C ASN A 144 24.80 -11.04 6.12
N GLY A 145 23.47 -11.27 6.18
CA GLY A 145 22.65 -11.02 7.35
C GLY A 145 22.63 -9.55 7.77
N MET A 146 22.71 -8.63 6.79
CA MET A 146 22.63 -7.19 6.97
C MET A 146 21.20 -6.74 6.87
N LEU A 147 20.59 -6.30 7.96
CA LEU A 147 19.22 -5.81 7.97
C LEU A 147 19.15 -4.43 7.29
N LEU A 148 18.25 -4.29 6.35
CA LEU A 148 17.94 -3.02 5.69
C LEU A 148 16.62 -2.49 6.27
N LEU A 149 16.68 -1.72 7.33
CA LEU A 149 15.52 -1.23 8.06
C LEU A 149 15.10 0.16 7.56
N ASP A 150 16.07 1.04 7.33
CA ASP A 150 15.83 2.42 6.94
C ASP A 150 16.74 2.89 5.80
N LEU A 151 16.65 4.19 5.46
CA LEU A 151 17.44 4.76 4.35
C LEU A 151 18.95 4.81 4.65
N LYS A 152 19.35 4.95 5.94
CA LYS A 152 20.78 4.98 6.30
C LYS A 152 21.44 3.63 6.05
N ASP A 153 20.71 2.52 6.28
CA ASP A 153 21.16 1.17 6.01
C ASP A 153 21.43 0.95 4.52
N LEU A 154 20.44 1.31 3.70
CA LEU A 154 20.58 1.16 2.26
C LEU A 154 21.72 2.01 1.69
N ARG A 155 21.91 3.24 2.18
CA ARG A 155 23.04 4.10 1.79
C ARG A 155 24.38 3.47 2.15
N SER A 156 24.49 2.95 3.36
CA SER A 156 25.71 2.29 3.84
C SER A 156 26.02 1.04 3.04
N MET A 157 25.01 0.25 2.70
CA MET A 157 25.17 -0.92 1.83
C MET A 157 25.55 -0.55 0.41
N LEU A 158 24.93 0.49 -0.17
CA LEU A 158 25.29 1.00 -1.50
C LEU A 158 26.74 1.48 -1.56
N GLN A 159 27.19 2.20 -0.53
CA GLN A 159 28.58 2.64 -0.43
C GLN A 159 29.52 1.45 -0.29
N TYR A 160 29.22 0.52 0.62
CA TYR A 160 30.03 -0.68 0.84
C TYR A 160 30.17 -1.51 -0.43
N VAL A 161 29.07 -1.76 -1.15
CA VAL A 161 29.08 -2.52 -2.41
C VAL A 161 29.80 -1.75 -3.52
N GLY A 162 29.65 -0.43 -3.56
CA GLY A 162 30.36 0.44 -4.52
C GLY A 162 31.88 0.44 -4.32
N ASP A 163 32.33 0.55 -3.07
CA ASP A 163 33.75 0.58 -2.70
C ASP A 163 34.42 -0.80 -2.89
N ASN A 164 33.66 -1.88 -2.78
CA ASN A 164 34.15 -3.25 -2.89
C ASN A 164 33.65 -3.96 -4.17
N GLY A 165 33.29 -3.21 -5.21
CA GLY A 165 32.66 -3.73 -6.43
C GLY A 165 33.43 -4.86 -7.13
N SER A 166 34.77 -4.83 -7.12
CA SER A 166 35.62 -5.87 -7.71
C SER A 166 35.46 -7.24 -7.01
N GLU A 167 35.21 -7.25 -5.71
CA GLU A 167 35.00 -8.47 -4.92
C GLU A 167 33.67 -9.15 -5.29
N PHE A 168 32.65 -8.34 -5.54
CA PHE A 168 31.30 -8.82 -5.82
C PHE A 168 31.05 -9.19 -7.28
N THR A 169 31.89 -8.68 -8.22
CA THR A 169 31.68 -8.85 -9.67
C THR A 169 31.56 -10.29 -10.10
N THR A 170 32.40 -11.18 -9.57
CA THR A 170 32.43 -12.61 -9.98
C THR A 170 31.18 -13.37 -9.49
N LYS A 171 30.64 -13.01 -8.31
CA LYS A 171 29.53 -13.75 -7.69
C LYS A 171 28.17 -13.17 -8.06
N TYR A 172 28.07 -11.84 -8.15
CA TYR A 172 26.78 -11.15 -8.27
C TYR A 172 26.63 -10.32 -9.55
N GLY A 173 27.72 -10.08 -10.26
CA GLY A 173 27.74 -9.24 -11.46
C GLY A 173 28.34 -7.84 -11.22
N ASN A 174 28.50 -7.10 -12.31
CA ASN A 174 29.17 -5.80 -12.28
C ASN A 174 28.33 -4.73 -11.61
N VAL A 175 28.89 -4.04 -10.63
CA VAL A 175 28.30 -2.89 -9.96
C VAL A 175 29.08 -1.63 -10.37
N SER A 176 28.47 -0.79 -11.20
CA SER A 176 29.11 0.44 -11.66
C SER A 176 28.92 1.58 -10.64
N ALA A 177 29.98 2.37 -10.41
CA ALA A 177 29.92 3.58 -9.58
C ALA A 177 28.86 4.59 -10.07
N ALA A 178 28.62 4.64 -11.40
CA ALA A 178 27.60 5.51 -11.98
C ALA A 178 26.18 5.09 -11.55
N SER A 179 25.90 3.78 -11.49
CA SER A 179 24.61 3.25 -11.02
C SER A 179 24.42 3.47 -9.53
N VAL A 180 25.46 3.21 -8.71
CA VAL A 180 25.43 3.50 -7.26
C VAL A 180 25.13 4.98 -7.02
N GLY A 181 25.85 5.88 -7.69
CA GLY A 181 25.62 7.32 -7.57
C GLY A 181 24.22 7.76 -8.03
N ALA A 182 23.63 7.10 -9.04
CA ALA A 182 22.27 7.38 -9.46
C ALA A 182 21.24 6.95 -8.40
N ILE A 183 21.41 5.78 -7.80
CA ILE A 183 20.54 5.29 -6.72
C ILE A 183 20.64 6.22 -5.50
N GLN A 184 21.86 6.62 -5.10
CA GLN A 184 22.06 7.54 -3.98
C GLN A 184 21.39 8.90 -4.19
N ARG A 185 21.43 9.46 -5.42
CA ARG A 185 20.69 10.68 -5.76
C ARG A 185 19.17 10.49 -5.66
N GLY A 186 18.68 9.34 -6.12
CA GLY A 186 17.27 8.99 -5.96
C GLY A 186 16.85 8.91 -4.49
N LEU A 187 17.68 8.29 -3.63
CA LEU A 187 17.44 8.23 -2.18
C LEU A 187 17.40 9.63 -1.56
N LEU A 188 18.33 10.52 -1.92
CA LEU A 188 18.30 11.90 -1.43
C LEU A 188 17.01 12.62 -1.86
N GLN A 189 16.56 12.40 -3.08
CA GLN A 189 15.33 13.01 -3.58
C GLN A 189 14.09 12.57 -2.79
N ILE A 190 13.93 11.28 -2.52
CA ILE A 190 12.77 10.80 -1.74
C ILE A 190 12.85 11.20 -0.27
N GLU A 191 14.05 11.29 0.30
CA GLU A 191 14.26 11.77 1.66
C GLU A 191 13.78 13.21 1.83
N THR A 192 14.05 14.09 0.85
CA THR A 192 13.53 15.48 0.86
C THR A 192 11.99 15.52 0.74
N GLN A 193 11.35 14.43 0.32
CA GLN A 193 9.89 14.26 0.27
C GLN A 193 9.32 13.60 1.54
N GLY A 194 10.16 13.33 2.55
CA GLY A 194 9.76 12.75 3.83
C GLY A 194 9.80 11.23 3.90
N ALA A 195 10.45 10.54 2.96
CA ALA A 195 10.60 9.09 3.00
C ALA A 195 11.44 8.60 4.20
N ASP A 196 12.24 9.47 4.82
CA ASP A 196 12.95 9.21 6.07
C ASP A 196 12.01 8.89 7.24
N LYS A 197 10.77 9.42 7.23
CA LYS A 197 9.73 9.12 8.23
C LYS A 197 8.96 7.85 7.92
N PHE A 198 8.93 7.48 6.65
CA PHE A 198 8.24 6.28 6.20
C PHE A 198 9.08 5.01 6.42
N PHE A 199 10.40 5.07 6.20
CA PHE A 199 11.26 3.90 6.38
C PHE A 199 11.77 3.78 7.82
N GLY A 200 11.52 2.62 8.44
CA GLY A 200 11.96 2.32 9.80
C GLY A 200 11.04 1.39 10.56
N GLU A 201 11.27 1.28 11.86
CA GLU A 201 10.49 0.45 12.78
C GLU A 201 9.81 1.31 13.88
N PRO A 202 8.70 0.83 14.49
CA PRO A 202 8.01 -0.41 14.19
C PRO A 202 7.30 -0.36 12.84
N MET A 203 7.42 -1.47 12.09
CA MET A 203 6.72 -1.64 10.83
C MET A 203 5.22 -1.81 11.07
N LEU A 204 4.40 -1.28 10.15
CA LEU A 204 2.96 -1.48 10.17
C LEU A 204 2.60 -2.97 10.15
N ASN A 205 1.79 -3.39 11.10
CA ASN A 205 1.19 -4.71 11.10
C ASN A 205 -0.17 -4.66 10.38
N ILE A 206 -0.29 -5.35 9.27
CA ILE A 206 -1.53 -5.39 8.47
C ILE A 206 -2.74 -5.90 9.27
N SER A 207 -2.55 -6.75 10.29
CA SER A 207 -3.64 -7.21 11.13
C SER A 207 -4.33 -6.09 11.92
N ASP A 208 -3.63 -4.96 12.15
CA ASP A 208 -4.22 -3.80 12.82
C ASP A 208 -5.27 -3.08 11.97
N PHE A 209 -5.29 -3.34 10.65
CA PHE A 209 -6.37 -2.87 9.80
C PHE A 209 -7.65 -3.72 9.86
N MET A 210 -7.59 -4.91 10.48
CA MET A 210 -8.69 -5.87 10.52
C MET A 210 -9.39 -5.92 11.88
N GLN A 211 -9.27 -4.86 12.67
CA GLN A 211 -9.86 -4.79 14.00
C GLN A 211 -11.35 -4.45 13.96
N THR A 212 -12.07 -4.87 14.99
CA THR A 212 -13.45 -4.47 15.26
C THR A 212 -13.54 -3.84 16.64
N ASP A 213 -14.45 -2.88 16.81
CA ASP A 213 -14.64 -2.16 18.06
C ASP A 213 -16.14 -2.04 18.37
N SER A 214 -16.52 -2.28 19.59
CA SER A 214 -17.90 -2.17 20.09
C SER A 214 -18.21 -0.82 20.75
N THR A 215 -17.26 0.11 20.83
CA THR A 215 -17.45 1.42 21.48
C THR A 215 -18.47 2.29 20.78
N CYS A 216 -18.55 2.22 19.46
CA CYS A 216 -19.52 2.98 18.66
C CYS A 216 -20.82 2.21 18.36
N GLY A 217 -20.89 0.93 18.76
CA GLY A 217 -22.04 0.07 18.56
C GLY A 217 -21.66 -1.38 18.27
N THR A 218 -22.67 -2.25 18.27
CA THR A 218 -22.49 -3.67 17.94
C THR A 218 -23.20 -4.03 16.65
N THR A 219 -22.71 -5.04 15.97
CA THR A 219 -23.36 -5.62 14.80
C THR A 219 -24.62 -6.37 15.17
N ALA A 220 -25.48 -6.69 14.21
CA ALA A 220 -26.68 -7.50 14.42
C ALA A 220 -26.36 -8.89 15.01
N SER A 221 -25.16 -9.41 14.76
CA SER A 221 -24.64 -10.66 15.33
C SER A 221 -24.02 -10.52 16.73
N GLY A 222 -24.01 -9.31 17.33
CA GLY A 222 -23.46 -9.03 18.66
C GLY A 222 -21.94 -8.78 18.67
N GLY A 223 -21.28 -8.76 17.53
CA GLY A 223 -19.86 -8.38 17.39
C GLY A 223 -19.64 -6.88 17.36
N GLY A 224 -18.38 -6.42 17.43
CA GLY A 224 -18.02 -5.01 17.22
C GLY A 224 -18.20 -4.56 15.77
N GLN A 225 -18.33 -3.26 15.57
CA GLN A 225 -18.28 -2.65 14.23
C GLN A 225 -16.87 -2.73 13.66
N GLY A 226 -16.75 -2.83 12.33
CA GLY A 226 -15.44 -2.80 11.66
C GLY A 226 -14.77 -1.44 11.82
N VAL A 227 -13.49 -1.43 12.22
CA VAL A 227 -12.73 -0.18 12.35
C VAL A 227 -12.45 0.42 10.98
N ILE A 228 -12.67 1.71 10.85
CA ILE A 228 -12.37 2.47 9.62
C ILE A 228 -10.97 3.08 9.77
N ASN A 229 -10.05 2.56 8.99
CA ASN A 229 -8.67 3.02 8.93
C ASN A 229 -8.55 4.13 7.88
N ILE A 230 -8.18 5.32 8.29
CA ILE A 230 -8.10 6.51 7.43
C ILE A 230 -6.64 6.96 7.34
N LEU A 231 -6.06 6.86 6.15
CA LEU A 231 -4.72 7.37 5.87
C LEU A 231 -4.79 8.84 5.44
N ALA A 232 -4.17 9.72 6.20
CA ALA A 232 -3.96 11.11 5.77
C ALA A 232 -2.99 11.13 4.57
N ALA A 233 -3.49 11.48 3.39
CA ALA A 233 -2.74 11.44 2.14
C ALA A 233 -2.57 12.83 1.48
N ASP A 234 -2.99 13.90 2.14
CA ASP A 234 -2.90 15.28 1.65
C ASP A 234 -1.47 15.70 1.29
N LYS A 235 -0.51 15.44 2.17
CA LYS A 235 0.92 15.69 1.92
C LYS A 235 1.53 14.72 0.91
N LEU A 236 1.06 13.49 0.88
CA LEU A 236 1.52 12.46 -0.07
C LEU A 236 1.20 12.82 -1.53
N MET A 237 0.20 13.68 -1.76
CA MET A 237 -0.11 14.20 -3.09
C MET A 237 1.03 15.01 -3.71
N ASN A 238 1.90 15.59 -2.89
CA ASN A 238 3.10 16.28 -3.36
C ASN A 238 4.23 15.29 -3.76
N ALA A 239 4.06 14.01 -3.41
CA ALA A 239 4.97 12.91 -3.72
C ALA A 239 4.20 11.71 -4.31
N PRO A 240 3.60 11.84 -5.51
CA PRO A 240 2.67 10.83 -6.06
C PRO A 240 3.31 9.45 -6.26
N ARG A 241 4.64 9.39 -6.49
CA ARG A 241 5.36 8.11 -6.54
C ARG A 241 5.44 7.43 -5.18
N LEU A 242 5.69 8.19 -4.11
CA LEU A 242 5.69 7.68 -2.74
C LEU A 242 4.29 7.15 -2.39
N TYR A 243 3.24 7.91 -2.66
CA TYR A 243 1.85 7.52 -2.45
C TYR A 243 1.51 6.22 -3.17
N ALA A 244 1.73 6.16 -4.48
CA ALA A 244 1.43 4.98 -5.28
C ALA A 244 2.23 3.74 -4.84
N THR A 245 3.51 3.92 -4.50
CA THR A 245 4.37 2.82 -4.05
C THR A 245 3.95 2.33 -2.67
N PHE A 246 3.58 3.23 -1.77
CA PHE A 246 3.02 2.90 -0.46
C PHE A 246 1.75 2.05 -0.57
N LEU A 247 0.77 2.50 -1.37
CA LEU A 247 -0.48 1.75 -1.56
C LEU A 247 -0.24 0.37 -2.17
N LEU A 248 0.70 0.28 -3.10
CA LEU A 248 1.04 -1.00 -3.74
C LEU A 248 1.78 -1.93 -2.78
N TRP A 249 2.69 -1.40 -1.97
CA TRP A 249 3.33 -2.17 -0.90
C TRP A 249 2.29 -2.74 0.06
N MET A 250 1.36 -1.92 0.52
CA MET A 250 0.30 -2.33 1.44
C MET A 250 -0.59 -3.43 0.85
N LEU A 251 -0.99 -3.32 -0.42
CA LEU A 251 -1.73 -4.39 -1.11
C LEU A 251 -0.91 -5.67 -1.24
N SER A 252 0.41 -5.55 -1.45
CA SER A 252 1.30 -6.70 -1.54
C SER A 252 1.46 -7.39 -0.19
N GLU A 253 1.57 -6.63 0.90
CA GLU A 253 1.62 -7.16 2.27
C GLU A 253 0.33 -7.91 2.63
N LEU A 254 -0.83 -7.38 2.26
CA LEU A 254 -2.10 -8.08 2.43
C LEU A 254 -2.12 -9.42 1.69
N PHE A 255 -1.64 -9.43 0.46
CA PHE A 255 -1.56 -10.66 -0.32
C PHE A 255 -0.61 -11.69 0.31
N GLU A 256 0.52 -11.25 0.85
CA GLU A 256 1.52 -12.15 1.45
C GLU A 256 1.08 -12.67 2.83
N GLN A 257 0.50 -11.81 3.67
CA GLN A 257 0.19 -12.16 5.06
C GLN A 257 -1.15 -12.87 5.24
N LEU A 258 -2.15 -12.57 4.39
CA LEU A 258 -3.48 -13.16 4.56
C LEU A 258 -3.55 -14.57 3.98
N PRO A 259 -4.18 -15.52 4.70
CA PRO A 259 -4.46 -16.85 4.17
C PRO A 259 -5.56 -16.79 3.11
N GLU A 260 -5.59 -17.77 2.22
CA GLU A 260 -6.74 -17.98 1.34
C GLU A 260 -7.95 -18.45 2.12
N VAL A 261 -9.11 -17.88 1.84
CA VAL A 261 -10.32 -18.09 2.67
C VAL A 261 -11.54 -18.58 1.87
N GLY A 262 -11.41 -18.69 0.55
CA GLY A 262 -12.54 -19.07 -0.31
C GLY A 262 -13.66 -18.01 -0.36
N ASP A 263 -14.88 -18.47 -0.60
CA ASP A 263 -16.06 -17.61 -0.68
C ASP A 263 -16.64 -17.40 0.73
N LEU A 264 -16.44 -16.20 1.27
CA LEU A 264 -16.96 -15.77 2.58
C LEU A 264 -18.32 -15.11 2.44
N GLU A 265 -19.14 -15.11 3.50
CA GLU A 265 -20.40 -14.37 3.56
C GLU A 265 -20.23 -12.84 3.55
N GLN A 266 -19.07 -12.36 3.95
CA GLN A 266 -18.65 -10.95 3.89
C GLN A 266 -17.13 -10.85 3.78
N PRO A 267 -16.57 -9.75 3.23
CA PRO A 267 -15.13 -9.59 3.13
C PRO A 267 -14.48 -9.45 4.50
N LYS A 268 -13.19 -9.79 4.60
CA LYS A 268 -12.37 -9.55 5.80
C LYS A 268 -11.95 -8.10 5.93
N LEU A 269 -11.82 -7.40 4.81
CA LEU A 269 -11.35 -6.02 4.74
C LEU A 269 -11.77 -5.42 3.39
N VAL A 270 -12.12 -4.14 3.38
CA VAL A 270 -12.43 -3.41 2.16
C VAL A 270 -11.49 -2.20 2.04
N PHE A 271 -10.87 -2.04 0.88
CA PHE A 271 -10.01 -0.91 0.53
C PHE A 271 -10.71 0.06 -0.41
N PHE A 272 -10.66 1.34 -0.08
CA PHE A 272 -11.02 2.42 -0.99
C PHE A 272 -9.78 3.24 -1.33
N PHE A 273 -9.42 3.26 -2.60
CA PHE A 273 -8.34 4.08 -3.14
C PHE A 273 -8.92 5.32 -3.80
N ASP A 274 -8.91 6.44 -3.07
CA ASP A 274 -9.28 7.73 -3.66
C ASP A 274 -8.17 8.23 -4.59
N GLU A 275 -8.55 9.00 -5.60
CA GLU A 275 -7.70 9.47 -6.69
C GLU A 275 -6.85 8.33 -7.32
N ALA A 276 -7.50 7.21 -7.60
CA ALA A 276 -6.86 5.97 -8.04
C ALA A 276 -6.02 6.12 -9.33
N HIS A 277 -6.24 7.19 -10.11
CA HIS A 277 -5.42 7.51 -11.28
C HIS A 277 -3.92 7.65 -10.94
N LEU A 278 -3.57 8.04 -9.71
CA LEU A 278 -2.18 8.18 -9.26
C LEU A 278 -1.43 6.85 -9.22
N LEU A 279 -2.13 5.72 -9.06
CA LEU A 279 -1.52 4.39 -9.11
C LEU A 279 -1.03 4.04 -10.52
N PHE A 280 -1.69 4.56 -11.54
CA PHE A 280 -1.48 4.19 -12.94
C PHE A 280 -0.75 5.25 -13.75
N ASN A 281 -0.75 6.52 -13.29
CA ASN A 281 -0.11 7.63 -13.98
C ASN A 281 1.41 7.39 -14.09
N GLU A 282 1.94 7.47 -15.33
CA GLU A 282 3.35 7.22 -15.62
C GLU A 282 3.89 5.88 -15.10
N ALA A 283 2.99 4.93 -14.79
CA ALA A 283 3.38 3.63 -14.26
C ALA A 283 4.00 2.77 -15.37
N PRO A 284 5.20 2.18 -15.16
CA PRO A 284 5.76 1.21 -16.09
C PRO A 284 4.81 0.02 -16.28
N LYS A 285 4.81 -0.58 -17.49
CA LYS A 285 3.92 -1.70 -17.83
C LYS A 285 4.00 -2.86 -16.82
N VAL A 286 5.21 -3.23 -16.41
CA VAL A 286 5.45 -4.29 -15.40
C VAL A 286 4.72 -4.03 -14.09
N LEU A 287 4.58 -2.77 -13.72
CA LEU A 287 3.90 -2.39 -12.50
C LEU A 287 2.39 -2.44 -12.63
N VAL A 288 1.83 -1.98 -13.77
CA VAL A 288 0.41 -2.13 -14.06
C VAL A 288 0.02 -3.61 -14.03
N GLU A 289 0.82 -4.49 -14.63
CA GLU A 289 0.67 -5.94 -14.58
C GLU A 289 0.72 -6.47 -13.13
N ARG A 290 1.58 -5.88 -12.28
CA ARG A 290 1.66 -6.26 -10.86
C ARG A 290 0.41 -5.81 -10.08
N ILE A 291 -0.08 -4.59 -10.29
CA ILE A 291 -1.32 -4.10 -9.67
C ILE A 291 -2.50 -5.01 -10.09
N GLU A 292 -2.61 -5.31 -11.37
CA GLU A 292 -3.64 -6.22 -11.88
C GLU A 292 -3.59 -7.59 -11.20
N LEU A 293 -2.39 -8.17 -11.10
CA LEU A 293 -2.18 -9.46 -10.45
C LEU A 293 -2.59 -9.41 -8.98
N VAL A 294 -2.13 -8.40 -8.22
CA VAL A 294 -2.44 -8.26 -6.80
C VAL A 294 -3.94 -8.07 -6.59
N VAL A 295 -4.59 -7.17 -7.34
CA VAL A 295 -6.04 -6.94 -7.25
C VAL A 295 -6.81 -8.24 -7.50
N ARG A 296 -6.42 -9.01 -8.52
CA ARG A 296 -7.03 -10.31 -8.80
C ARG A 296 -6.85 -11.33 -7.67
N LEU A 297 -5.67 -11.37 -7.06
CA LEU A 297 -5.30 -12.37 -6.06
C LEU A 297 -5.83 -12.06 -4.66
N VAL A 298 -5.91 -10.79 -4.25
CA VAL A 298 -6.42 -10.43 -2.91
C VAL A 298 -7.89 -10.78 -2.72
N ARG A 299 -8.62 -11.01 -3.82
CA ARG A 299 -9.97 -11.52 -3.76
C ARG A 299 -10.04 -12.87 -3.04
N SER A 300 -9.13 -13.82 -3.34
CA SER A 300 -9.09 -15.14 -2.67
C SER A 300 -8.74 -15.04 -1.19
N LYS A 301 -8.20 -13.89 -0.75
CA LYS A 301 -7.91 -13.56 0.64
C LYS A 301 -9.09 -12.91 1.37
N GLY A 302 -10.22 -12.72 0.68
CA GLY A 302 -11.41 -12.08 1.22
C GLY A 302 -11.33 -10.55 1.27
N VAL A 303 -10.46 -9.92 0.46
CA VAL A 303 -10.29 -8.46 0.44
C VAL A 303 -11.02 -7.86 -0.76
N GLY A 304 -11.86 -6.84 -0.50
CA GLY A 304 -12.49 -6.01 -1.52
C GLY A 304 -11.65 -4.77 -1.83
N VAL A 305 -11.50 -4.41 -3.11
CA VAL A 305 -10.78 -3.19 -3.54
C VAL A 305 -11.71 -2.33 -4.38
N TYR A 306 -11.88 -1.08 -3.99
CA TYR A 306 -12.71 -0.11 -4.67
C TYR A 306 -11.86 1.09 -5.10
N PHE A 307 -11.79 1.32 -6.39
CA PHE A 307 -11.12 2.49 -6.94
C PHE A 307 -12.08 3.66 -7.06
N VAL A 308 -11.65 4.84 -6.62
CA VAL A 308 -12.40 6.08 -6.76
C VAL A 308 -11.59 7.02 -7.63
N THR A 309 -12.16 7.48 -8.74
CA THR A 309 -11.46 8.36 -9.69
C THR A 309 -12.43 9.31 -10.40
N GLN A 310 -11.88 10.35 -10.99
CA GLN A 310 -12.68 11.32 -11.73
C GLN A 310 -13.04 10.83 -13.14
N ASN A 311 -12.17 10.03 -13.75
CA ASN A 311 -12.37 9.53 -15.10
C ASN A 311 -12.11 8.02 -15.16
N PRO A 312 -13.06 7.21 -15.63
CA PRO A 312 -12.89 5.76 -15.75
C PRO A 312 -11.75 5.35 -16.69
N LEU A 313 -11.39 6.19 -17.68
CA LEU A 313 -10.26 5.94 -18.59
C LEU A 313 -8.88 6.10 -17.93
N ASP A 314 -8.81 6.55 -16.70
CA ASP A 314 -7.55 6.64 -15.97
C ASP A 314 -7.12 5.28 -15.43
N ILE A 315 -8.02 4.30 -15.41
CA ILE A 315 -7.74 2.93 -14.97
C ILE A 315 -7.57 2.03 -16.20
N PRO A 316 -6.48 1.27 -16.29
CA PRO A 316 -6.24 0.33 -17.39
C PRO A 316 -7.38 -0.68 -17.56
N ASP A 317 -7.71 -1.05 -18.80
CA ASP A 317 -8.79 -1.98 -19.13
C ASP A 317 -8.63 -3.35 -18.44
N SER A 318 -7.40 -3.82 -18.26
CA SER A 318 -7.09 -5.07 -17.58
C SER A 318 -7.50 -5.05 -16.10
N VAL A 319 -7.35 -3.90 -15.44
CA VAL A 319 -7.80 -3.68 -14.06
C VAL A 319 -9.31 -3.44 -14.03
N LEU A 320 -9.87 -2.61 -14.94
CA LEU A 320 -11.30 -2.36 -15.05
C LEU A 320 -12.12 -3.66 -15.20
N ALA A 321 -11.58 -4.66 -15.88
CA ALA A 321 -12.21 -5.96 -16.07
C ALA A 321 -12.40 -6.75 -14.75
N GLN A 322 -11.67 -6.39 -13.68
CA GLN A 322 -11.78 -7.01 -12.36
C GLN A 322 -12.84 -6.32 -11.46
N LEU A 323 -13.32 -5.13 -11.84
CA LEU A 323 -14.16 -4.27 -11.02
C LEU A 323 -15.64 -4.53 -11.33
N GLY A 324 -16.26 -5.46 -10.58
CA GLY A 324 -17.62 -5.92 -10.84
C GLY A 324 -18.72 -4.97 -10.35
N ASN A 325 -18.49 -4.25 -9.25
CA ASN A 325 -19.46 -3.32 -8.66
C ASN A 325 -19.19 -1.90 -9.15
N ARG A 326 -20.15 -1.28 -9.83
CA ARG A 326 -19.93 0.02 -10.49
C ARG A 326 -20.91 1.07 -10.04
N VAL A 327 -20.39 2.23 -9.65
CA VAL A 327 -21.14 3.46 -9.32
C VAL A 327 -20.60 4.59 -10.19
N GLN A 328 -21.42 5.12 -11.07
CA GLN A 328 -21.07 6.19 -11.99
C GLN A 328 -21.87 7.45 -11.67
N HIS A 329 -21.22 8.47 -11.13
CA HIS A 329 -21.77 9.82 -10.99
C HIS A 329 -21.62 10.61 -12.30
N ALA A 330 -22.14 11.83 -12.33
CA ALA A 330 -22.07 12.68 -13.50
C ALA A 330 -20.64 12.86 -14.01
N LEU A 331 -20.47 12.76 -15.33
CA LEU A 331 -19.28 13.22 -16.04
C LEU A 331 -19.63 14.50 -16.81
N ARG A 332 -18.72 15.46 -16.78
CA ARG A 332 -18.84 16.69 -17.56
C ARG A 332 -18.06 16.52 -18.86
N ALA A 333 -18.78 16.33 -19.97
CA ALA A 333 -18.17 16.01 -21.28
C ALA A 333 -17.70 17.28 -22.03
N PHE A 334 -16.77 18.05 -21.44
CA PHE A 334 -16.27 19.29 -22.02
C PHE A 334 -15.20 19.06 -23.11
N THR A 335 -14.49 17.95 -23.05
CA THR A 335 -13.39 17.62 -23.98
C THR A 335 -13.70 16.34 -24.75
N PRO A 336 -13.01 16.12 -25.92
CA PRO A 336 -13.13 14.85 -26.64
C PRO A 336 -12.74 13.63 -25.79
N ARG A 337 -11.79 13.78 -24.84
CA ARG A 337 -11.44 12.72 -23.89
C ARG A 337 -12.61 12.41 -22.96
N ASP A 338 -13.31 13.42 -22.46
CA ASP A 338 -14.47 13.22 -21.58
C ASP A 338 -15.62 12.54 -22.33
N GLN A 339 -15.88 12.94 -23.59
CA GLN A 339 -16.89 12.30 -24.44
C GLN A 339 -16.55 10.82 -24.69
N LYS A 340 -15.26 10.50 -24.89
CA LYS A 340 -14.79 9.11 -25.00
C LYS A 340 -15.03 8.34 -23.71
N ALA A 341 -14.80 8.96 -22.54
CA ALA A 341 -15.06 8.36 -21.24
C ALA A 341 -16.55 8.04 -21.06
N VAL A 342 -17.44 8.97 -21.39
CA VAL A 342 -18.90 8.76 -21.32
C VAL A 342 -19.30 7.58 -22.19
N LYS A 343 -18.86 7.53 -23.46
CA LYS A 343 -19.15 6.42 -24.38
C LYS A 343 -18.63 5.07 -23.87
N ALA A 344 -17.36 5.02 -23.42
CA ALA A 344 -16.75 3.80 -22.90
C ALA A 344 -17.53 3.29 -21.66
N THR A 345 -17.91 4.18 -20.76
CA THR A 345 -18.72 3.82 -19.59
C THR A 345 -20.09 3.28 -20.01
N ALA A 346 -20.79 3.97 -20.89
CA ALA A 346 -22.11 3.56 -21.37
C ALA A 346 -22.08 2.18 -22.05
N GLN A 347 -21.00 1.87 -22.78
CA GLN A 347 -20.82 0.57 -23.44
C GLN A 347 -20.49 -0.57 -22.47
N THR A 348 -19.89 -0.27 -21.32
CA THR A 348 -19.47 -1.28 -20.34
C THR A 348 -20.47 -1.51 -19.22
N MET A 349 -21.46 -0.64 -19.05
CA MET A 349 -22.57 -0.83 -18.11
C MET A 349 -23.71 -1.63 -18.77
N ARG A 350 -24.33 -2.53 -17.98
CA ARG A 350 -25.43 -3.34 -18.51
C ARG A 350 -26.64 -2.48 -18.84
N GLN A 351 -27.04 -2.49 -20.12
CA GLN A 351 -28.16 -1.69 -20.63
C GLN A 351 -29.50 -2.07 -19.97
N LYS A 352 -30.29 -1.05 -19.64
CA LYS A 352 -31.66 -1.17 -19.19
C LYS A 352 -32.59 -0.62 -20.28
N PRO A 353 -33.65 -1.37 -20.69
CA PRO A 353 -34.61 -0.85 -21.65
C PRO A 353 -35.22 0.48 -21.18
N GLY A 354 -35.21 1.47 -22.06
CA GLY A 354 -35.75 2.81 -21.76
C GLY A 354 -34.77 3.77 -21.03
N LEU A 355 -33.54 3.35 -20.75
CA LEU A 355 -32.50 4.22 -20.18
C LEU A 355 -31.36 4.40 -21.19
N ASP A 356 -31.23 5.62 -21.72
CA ASP A 356 -30.04 6.03 -22.47
C ASP A 356 -28.93 6.39 -21.47
N ILE A 357 -27.98 5.46 -21.29
CA ILE A 357 -26.89 5.60 -20.32
C ILE A 357 -25.95 6.74 -20.72
N GLU A 358 -25.66 6.92 -22.02
CA GLU A 358 -24.74 7.96 -22.51
C GLU A 358 -25.28 9.36 -22.19
N THR A 359 -26.54 9.61 -22.48
CA THR A 359 -27.21 10.86 -22.14
C THR A 359 -27.34 11.03 -20.61
N ALA A 360 -27.78 9.97 -19.92
CA ALA A 360 -27.99 10.03 -18.48
C ALA A 360 -26.73 10.42 -17.69
N ILE A 361 -25.53 9.88 -18.02
CA ILE A 361 -24.27 10.20 -17.35
C ILE A 361 -24.00 11.72 -17.32
N THR A 362 -24.35 12.44 -18.38
CA THR A 362 -24.10 13.88 -18.48
C THR A 362 -25.15 14.72 -17.75
N GLU A 363 -26.32 14.17 -17.50
CA GLU A 363 -27.47 14.84 -16.90
C GLU A 363 -27.67 14.54 -15.40
N LEU A 364 -26.92 13.59 -14.82
CA LEU A 364 -27.04 13.23 -13.41
C LEU A 364 -26.90 14.48 -12.51
N ALA A 365 -27.77 14.57 -11.53
CA ALA A 365 -27.72 15.58 -10.47
C ALA A 365 -26.68 15.21 -9.40
N VAL A 366 -26.36 16.15 -8.54
CA VAL A 366 -25.49 15.89 -7.37
C VAL A 366 -26.14 14.85 -6.46
N GLY A 367 -25.38 13.81 -6.12
CA GLY A 367 -25.85 12.67 -5.32
C GLY A 367 -26.69 11.67 -6.12
N GLU A 368 -26.89 11.87 -7.42
CA GLU A 368 -27.47 10.90 -8.33
C GLU A 368 -26.36 10.07 -8.99
N ALA A 369 -26.63 8.80 -9.27
CA ALA A 369 -25.68 7.91 -9.91
C ALA A 369 -26.37 6.86 -10.79
N LEU A 370 -25.63 6.35 -11.76
CA LEU A 370 -25.93 5.09 -12.45
C LEU A 370 -25.21 3.97 -11.71
N ILE A 371 -25.97 2.97 -11.28
CA ILE A 371 -25.43 1.89 -10.46
C ILE A 371 -25.71 0.54 -11.13
N SER A 372 -24.69 -0.30 -11.20
CA SER A 372 -24.76 -1.71 -11.59
C SER A 372 -23.89 -2.51 -10.62
N LEU A 373 -24.51 -3.29 -9.76
CA LEU A 373 -23.88 -4.16 -8.77
C LEU A 373 -23.99 -5.62 -9.22
N LEU A 374 -23.31 -6.52 -8.53
CA LEU A 374 -23.37 -7.94 -8.85
C LEU A 374 -24.58 -8.62 -8.22
N ASP A 375 -25.32 -9.41 -9.01
CA ASP A 375 -26.37 -10.30 -8.51
C ASP A 375 -25.77 -11.53 -7.79
N SER A 376 -26.61 -12.34 -7.14
CA SER A 376 -26.20 -13.55 -6.40
C SER A 376 -25.43 -14.58 -7.24
N LYS A 377 -25.49 -14.47 -8.57
CA LYS A 377 -24.72 -15.30 -9.52
C LYS A 377 -23.44 -14.63 -9.99
N GLY A 378 -23.09 -13.47 -9.43
CA GLY A 378 -21.91 -12.69 -9.80
C GLY A 378 -21.99 -11.99 -11.16
N ARG A 379 -23.21 -11.75 -11.67
CA ARG A 379 -23.42 -11.04 -12.93
C ARG A 379 -23.81 -9.59 -12.66
N PRO A 380 -23.36 -8.62 -13.47
CA PRO A 380 -23.82 -7.24 -13.34
C PRO A 380 -25.35 -7.14 -13.44
N THR A 381 -25.99 -6.41 -12.53
CA THR A 381 -27.42 -6.05 -12.61
C THR A 381 -27.66 -5.05 -13.73
N MET A 382 -28.90 -4.89 -14.16
CA MET A 382 -29.27 -3.79 -15.06
C MET A 382 -28.90 -2.46 -14.41
N THR A 383 -28.43 -1.53 -15.21
CA THR A 383 -28.04 -0.20 -14.73
C THR A 383 -29.27 0.58 -14.29
N GLU A 384 -29.23 1.08 -13.05
CA GLU A 384 -30.30 1.89 -12.47
C GLU A 384 -29.86 3.34 -12.27
N ARG A 385 -30.72 4.30 -12.59
CA ARG A 385 -30.53 5.71 -12.25
C ARG A 385 -31.19 5.99 -10.90
N VAL A 386 -30.39 6.23 -9.87
CA VAL A 386 -30.82 6.27 -8.47
C VAL A 386 -30.09 7.37 -7.69
N TYR A 387 -30.62 7.71 -6.54
CA TYR A 387 -29.95 8.60 -5.58
C TYR A 387 -29.19 7.78 -4.55
N VAL A 388 -27.93 8.11 -4.36
CA VAL A 388 -27.08 7.53 -3.30
C VAL A 388 -27.59 7.98 -1.94
N LEU A 389 -27.67 7.05 -1.00
CA LEU A 389 -28.09 7.35 0.37
C LEU A 389 -27.00 8.17 1.09
N PRO A 390 -27.37 9.18 1.86
CA PRO A 390 -26.42 9.88 2.70
C PRO A 390 -25.96 9.00 3.87
N PRO A 391 -24.71 9.14 4.35
CA PRO A 391 -24.26 8.47 5.56
C PRO A 391 -24.94 9.04 6.80
N GLY A 392 -25.00 8.26 7.87
CA GLY A 392 -25.41 8.73 9.20
C GLY A 392 -24.29 9.47 9.94
N SER A 393 -23.06 9.31 9.48
CA SER A 393 -21.88 9.99 10.01
C SER A 393 -21.71 11.41 9.43
N GLN A 394 -20.86 12.20 10.09
CA GLN A 394 -20.57 13.57 9.67
C GLN A 394 -19.84 13.58 8.31
N ILE A 395 -20.30 14.40 7.38
CA ILE A 395 -19.60 14.68 6.13
C ILE A 395 -18.61 15.83 6.36
N GLY A 396 -17.39 15.68 5.85
CA GLY A 396 -16.32 16.66 5.99
C GLY A 396 -15.35 16.37 7.14
N PRO A 397 -14.39 17.27 7.41
CA PRO A 397 -13.32 17.03 8.38
C PRO A 397 -13.80 17.11 9.83
N ILE A 398 -13.03 16.48 10.72
CA ILE A 398 -13.15 16.65 12.18
C ILE A 398 -12.31 17.83 12.65
N THR A 399 -12.60 18.30 13.88
CA THR A 399 -11.78 19.34 14.54
C THR A 399 -10.44 18.77 15.03
N PRO A 400 -9.43 19.62 15.30
CA PRO A 400 -8.16 19.17 15.89
C PRO A 400 -8.35 18.44 17.24
N GLU A 401 -9.30 18.90 18.08
CA GLU A 401 -9.61 18.31 19.38
C GLU A 401 -10.20 16.91 19.21
N GLN A 402 -11.12 16.74 18.26
CA GLN A 402 -11.69 15.42 17.92
C GLN A 402 -10.63 14.47 17.40
N ARG A 403 -9.70 14.97 16.57
CA ARG A 403 -8.56 14.19 16.06
C ARG A 403 -7.68 13.71 17.20
N GLN A 404 -7.32 14.59 18.13
CA GLN A 404 -6.50 14.25 19.29
C GLN A 404 -7.19 13.20 20.17
N ALA A 405 -8.49 13.32 20.38
CA ALA A 405 -9.27 12.34 21.13
C ALA A 405 -9.27 10.97 20.44
N LEU A 406 -9.41 10.90 19.11
CA LEU A 406 -9.32 9.66 18.34
C LEU A 406 -7.94 9.00 18.48
N LEU A 407 -6.85 9.76 18.38
CA LEU A 407 -5.50 9.23 18.51
C LEU A 407 -5.24 8.66 19.92
N GLN A 408 -5.71 9.35 20.97
CA GLN A 408 -5.52 8.91 22.34
C GLN A 408 -6.34 7.66 22.70
N ASN A 409 -7.51 7.49 22.11
CA ASN A 409 -8.42 6.38 22.37
C ASN A 409 -8.36 5.26 21.32
N SER A 410 -7.44 5.36 20.37
CA SER A 410 -7.26 4.36 19.31
C SER A 410 -6.79 3.02 19.88
N LEU A 411 -7.23 1.91 19.27
CA LEU A 411 -6.80 0.56 19.62
C LEU A 411 -5.29 0.33 19.45
N VAL A 412 -4.63 1.17 18.66
CA VAL A 412 -3.18 1.10 18.39
C VAL A 412 -2.38 2.23 19.05
N ALA A 413 -3.01 2.99 19.97
CA ALA A 413 -2.33 4.06 20.69
C ALA A 413 -1.12 3.54 21.47
N GLY A 414 0.04 4.19 21.32
CA GLY A 414 1.29 3.79 21.97
C GLY A 414 2.08 2.70 21.24
N VAL A 415 1.56 2.11 20.14
CA VAL A 415 2.24 1.04 19.41
C VAL A 415 3.25 1.61 18.38
N TYR A 416 2.85 2.64 17.64
CA TYR A 416 3.60 3.14 16.48
C TYR A 416 4.30 4.48 16.70
N GLU A 417 4.00 5.22 17.78
CA GLU A 417 4.51 6.56 18.02
C GLU A 417 6.02 6.60 18.22
N LYS A 418 6.55 5.62 18.97
CA LYS A 418 7.97 5.57 19.29
C LYS A 418 8.72 4.76 18.23
N ALA A 419 9.60 5.44 17.48
CA ALA A 419 10.52 4.76 16.58
C ALA A 419 11.47 3.83 17.36
N VAL A 420 11.76 2.67 16.79
CA VAL A 420 12.70 1.68 17.30
C VAL A 420 13.91 1.69 16.39
N ASP A 421 15.08 1.91 16.96
CA ASP A 421 16.38 1.83 16.26
C ASP A 421 17.16 0.66 16.85
N ARG A 422 17.39 -0.36 16.05
CA ARG A 422 18.14 -1.57 16.44
C ARG A 422 19.34 -1.76 15.53
N GLU A 423 20.31 -2.56 15.96
CA GLU A 423 21.50 -2.85 15.17
C GLU A 423 21.14 -3.37 13.77
N SER A 424 21.54 -2.63 12.76
CA SER A 424 21.21 -2.85 11.35
C SER A 424 22.47 -2.90 10.48
N ALA A 425 22.32 -2.81 9.17
CA ALA A 425 23.43 -2.81 8.24
C ALA A 425 24.41 -1.63 8.48
N HIS A 426 23.87 -0.46 8.79
CA HIS A 426 24.68 0.75 9.05
C HIS A 426 25.63 0.55 10.23
N GLU A 427 25.12 0.16 11.40
CA GLU A 427 25.92 -0.03 12.63
C GLU A 427 26.95 -1.15 12.44
N LYS A 428 26.55 -2.26 11.80
CA LYS A 428 27.46 -3.38 11.51
C LYS A 428 28.61 -2.97 10.59
N LEU A 429 28.34 -2.19 9.55
CA LEU A 429 29.37 -1.69 8.63
C LEU A 429 30.28 -0.68 9.29
N GLN A 430 29.74 0.24 10.10
CA GLN A 430 30.55 1.17 10.88
C GLN A 430 31.45 0.45 11.89
N GLY A 431 30.93 -0.54 12.61
CA GLY A 431 31.73 -1.34 13.56
C GLY A 431 32.89 -2.07 12.87
N ARG A 432 32.65 -2.61 11.64
CA ARG A 432 33.71 -3.24 10.84
C ARG A 432 34.80 -2.23 10.41
N ALA A 433 34.38 -1.05 9.96
CA ALA A 433 35.32 0.00 9.57
C ALA A 433 36.19 0.47 10.74
N GLN A 434 35.59 0.63 11.93
CA GLN A 434 36.32 1.00 13.16
C GLN A 434 37.29 -0.11 13.61
N ALA A 435 36.88 -1.37 13.59
CA ALA A 435 37.71 -2.51 13.93
C ALA A 435 38.93 -2.62 12.99
N GLY A 436 38.70 -2.41 11.67
CA GLY A 436 39.76 -2.37 10.67
C GLY A 436 40.77 -1.21 10.90
N ALA A 437 40.26 -0.03 11.23
CA ALA A 437 41.11 1.13 11.53
C ALA A 437 41.94 0.93 12.82
N THR A 438 41.36 0.33 13.85
CA THR A 438 42.06 0.02 15.12
C THR A 438 43.14 -1.04 14.93
N ALA A 439 42.86 -2.08 14.12
CA ALA A 439 43.83 -3.11 13.77
C ALA A 439 45.01 -2.55 12.96
N ALA A 440 44.75 -1.58 12.05
CA ALA A 440 45.77 -0.91 11.27
C ALA A 440 46.68 -0.01 12.13
N GLN A 441 46.17 0.58 13.21
CA GLN A 441 46.93 1.42 14.15
C GLN A 441 47.75 0.60 15.16
N GLN A 442 47.46 -0.66 15.38
CA GLN A 442 48.17 -1.55 16.31
C GLN A 442 49.31 -2.35 15.67
N MET A 443 49.60 -2.16 14.39
CA MET A 443 50.81 -2.73 13.79
C MET A 443 52.04 -1.97 14.26
N PRO A 444 53.00 -2.61 14.99
CA PRO A 444 54.25 -1.94 15.42
C PRO A 444 55.05 -1.53 14.19
N GLY A 445 55.47 -0.28 14.14
CA GLY A 445 56.34 0.22 13.11
C GLY A 445 57.67 -0.53 13.08
N GLY A 446 57.82 -1.45 12.15
CA GLY A 446 59.06 -2.17 11.85
C GLY A 446 59.67 -1.60 10.57
N GLY A 447 60.89 -1.08 10.67
CA GLY A 447 61.60 -0.27 9.72
C GLY A 447 61.79 -0.83 8.31
N ALA A 448 61.98 0.12 7.47
CA ALA A 448 62.58 0.25 6.16
C ALA A 448 63.01 -0.99 5.35
N ALA A 449 62.64 -0.89 4.07
CA ALA A 449 63.26 -1.39 2.85
C ALA A 449 62.62 -2.63 2.20
N GLY A 450 62.04 -2.43 1.06
CA GLY A 450 61.69 -3.45 0.06
C GLY A 450 60.45 -3.07 -0.76
N GLN A 451 60.73 -2.56 -1.97
CA GLN A 451 59.71 -2.35 -3.01
C GLN A 451 58.99 -3.66 -3.34
N ASN A 452 57.74 -3.59 -3.43
CA ASN A 452 56.78 -4.12 -4.42
C ASN A 452 55.49 -4.71 -3.84
N GLU A 453 54.45 -4.35 -4.53
CA GLU A 453 53.14 -4.95 -4.67
C GLU A 453 52.00 -4.55 -3.71
N SER A 454 51.07 -3.93 -4.35
CA SER A 454 49.69 -3.63 -4.02
C SER A 454 48.96 -4.73 -3.24
N GLY A 455 49.10 -4.72 -1.92
CA GLY A 455 48.30 -5.51 -1.00
C GLY A 455 47.78 -4.60 0.10
N GLY A 456 46.88 -3.69 -0.25
CA GLY A 456 46.28 -2.76 0.68
C GLY A 456 45.42 -3.46 1.72
N ILE A 457 45.03 -2.73 2.73
CA ILE A 457 44.11 -2.93 3.87
C ILE A 457 43.03 -4.04 3.69
N MET A 458 42.76 -4.47 2.46
CA MET A 458 41.79 -5.49 2.03
C MET A 458 42.16 -6.93 2.42
N GLY A 459 43.46 -7.27 2.58
CA GLY A 459 43.86 -8.65 2.95
C GLY A 459 43.45 -9.02 4.38
N GLY A 460 43.64 -8.08 5.32
CA GLY A 460 43.27 -8.29 6.73
C GLY A 460 41.75 -8.38 6.97
N LEU A 461 40.95 -7.65 6.16
CA LEU A 461 39.50 -7.69 6.26
C LEU A 461 38.92 -9.02 5.75
N LYS A 462 39.54 -9.60 4.73
CA LYS A 462 39.14 -10.87 4.13
C LYS A 462 39.32 -12.04 5.11
N ASP A 463 40.42 -12.04 5.85
CA ASP A 463 40.74 -13.10 6.82
C ASP A 463 39.82 -13.07 8.04
N VAL A 464 39.32 -11.91 8.46
CA VAL A 464 38.37 -11.77 9.57
C VAL A 464 36.96 -12.13 9.15
N LEU A 465 36.58 -11.93 7.87
CA LEU A 465 35.23 -12.21 7.39
C LEU A 465 35.02 -13.68 7.02
N PHE A 466 36.00 -14.33 6.40
CA PHE A 466 35.86 -15.65 5.80
C PHE A 466 36.69 -16.75 6.48
N GLY A 467 37.45 -16.41 7.52
CA GLY A 467 38.31 -17.37 8.24
C GLY A 467 39.60 -17.70 7.51
N THR A 468 40.64 -17.99 8.26
CA THR A 468 41.97 -18.39 7.74
C THR A 468 42.23 -19.86 7.91
N THR A 469 42.88 -20.49 6.94
CA THR A 469 43.52 -21.80 7.10
C THR A 469 44.92 -21.62 7.65
N GLY A 470 45.12 -22.05 8.88
CA GLY A 470 46.47 -22.03 9.50
C GLY A 470 47.43 -23.05 8.84
N PRO A 471 48.74 -22.86 9.00
CA PRO A 471 49.78 -23.68 8.35
C PRO A 471 49.77 -25.19 8.71
N ARG A 472 48.86 -25.65 9.56
CA ARG A 472 48.68 -27.07 9.99
C ARG A 472 47.26 -27.59 9.76
N GLY A 473 46.48 -26.99 8.82
CA GLY A 473 45.18 -27.56 8.38
C GLY A 473 44.00 -27.37 9.32
N GLY A 474 44.12 -26.57 10.37
CA GLY A 474 43.01 -26.18 11.23
C GLY A 474 42.22 -25.02 10.63
N VAL A 475 40.95 -25.23 10.37
CA VAL A 475 40.03 -24.16 9.92
C VAL A 475 39.47 -23.45 11.13
N HIS A 476 39.77 -22.17 11.29
CA HIS A 476 39.08 -21.32 12.25
C HIS A 476 37.87 -20.68 11.56
N ASP A 477 36.69 -20.99 12.08
CA ASP A 477 35.44 -20.43 11.58
C ASP A 477 35.47 -18.91 11.67
N GLY A 478 35.29 -18.22 10.54
CA GLY A 478 35.12 -16.77 10.51
C GLY A 478 33.77 -16.37 11.14
N LEU A 479 33.65 -15.11 11.49
CA LEU A 479 32.43 -14.55 12.11
C LEU A 479 31.15 -14.85 11.30
N ALA A 480 31.26 -14.96 9.97
CA ALA A 480 30.15 -15.32 9.09
C ALA A 480 29.67 -16.77 9.30
N GLN A 481 30.58 -17.71 9.61
CA GLN A 481 30.23 -19.10 9.86
C GLN A 481 29.65 -19.34 11.25
N SER A 482 30.09 -18.58 12.26
CA SER A 482 29.52 -18.65 13.61
C SER A 482 28.12 -18.06 13.69
N MET A 483 27.81 -17.04 12.89
CA MET A 483 26.48 -16.40 12.80
C MET A 483 25.50 -17.27 12.01
N ALA A 484 25.93 -18.01 10.96
CA ALA A 484 25.09 -18.94 10.24
C ALA A 484 24.54 -20.05 11.18
N LYS A 485 25.29 -20.48 12.16
CA LYS A 485 24.86 -21.48 13.16
C LYS A 485 23.83 -20.94 14.17
N SER A 486 23.81 -19.62 14.45
CA SER A 486 22.80 -19.00 15.33
C SER A 486 21.56 -18.55 14.58
N ALA A 487 21.65 -18.24 13.28
CA ALA A 487 20.52 -17.85 12.44
C ALA A 487 19.55 -19.00 12.14
N VAL A 488 20.02 -20.25 12.13
CA VAL A 488 19.20 -21.46 11.92
C VAL A 488 18.11 -21.64 13.02
N ARG A 489 18.27 -21.05 14.19
CA ARG A 489 17.26 -21.12 15.26
C ARG A 489 16.15 -20.07 15.16
N THR A 490 16.32 -19.03 14.36
CA THR A 490 15.32 -17.94 14.17
C THR A 490 14.57 -18.04 12.83
N MET A 491 14.91 -19.01 11.97
CA MET A 491 14.47 -19.11 10.57
C MET A 491 13.09 -19.75 10.34
N GLY A 492 12.28 -19.96 11.38
CA GLY A 492 10.93 -20.56 11.21
C GLY A 492 9.91 -19.68 10.45
N SER A 493 10.14 -18.36 10.36
CA SER A 493 9.19 -17.43 9.73
C SER A 493 9.69 -16.75 8.44
N THR A 494 11.00 -16.79 8.18
CA THR A 494 11.63 -16.10 7.02
C THR A 494 11.69 -16.98 5.78
N VAL A 495 11.84 -18.30 5.95
CA VAL A 495 11.97 -19.26 4.82
C VAL A 495 10.69 -19.32 3.99
N GLY A 496 9.52 -19.14 4.59
CA GLY A 496 8.24 -19.07 3.85
C GLY A 496 8.18 -17.87 2.92
N ARG A 497 8.76 -16.72 3.30
CA ARG A 497 8.77 -15.49 2.49
C ARG A 497 9.73 -15.57 1.29
N GLU A 498 10.86 -16.24 1.44
CA GLU A 498 11.83 -16.42 0.33
C GLU A 498 11.33 -17.37 -0.75
N ILE A 499 10.61 -18.43 -0.39
CA ILE A 499 10.04 -19.38 -1.35
C ILE A 499 8.98 -18.67 -2.21
N ILE A 500 8.14 -17.82 -1.63
CA ILE A 500 7.12 -17.07 -2.36
C ILE A 500 7.75 -15.98 -3.24
N ARG A 501 8.80 -15.29 -2.78
CA ARG A 501 9.58 -14.33 -3.58
C ARG A 501 10.33 -15.02 -4.74
N GLY A 502 10.88 -16.20 -4.52
CA GLY A 502 11.57 -17.02 -5.52
C GLY A 502 10.62 -17.58 -6.58
N VAL A 503 9.46 -18.09 -6.18
CA VAL A 503 8.45 -18.66 -7.10
C VAL A 503 7.81 -17.57 -7.96
N LEU A 504 7.52 -16.40 -7.42
CA LEU A 504 7.04 -15.26 -8.20
C LEU A 504 8.11 -14.69 -9.15
N GLY A 505 9.37 -14.72 -8.76
CA GLY A 505 10.50 -14.33 -9.63
C GLY A 505 10.77 -15.31 -10.77
N SER A 506 10.61 -16.62 -10.54
CA SER A 506 10.85 -17.66 -11.55
C SER A 506 9.70 -17.82 -12.56
N LEU A 507 8.47 -17.44 -12.20
CA LEU A 507 7.32 -17.47 -13.12
C LEU A 507 7.38 -16.39 -14.21
N PHE A 508 8.20 -15.36 -14.04
CA PHE A 508 8.34 -14.25 -15.00
C PHE A 508 9.72 -14.17 -15.69
N GLY A 509 10.64 -15.05 -15.33
CA GLY A 509 11.96 -15.17 -15.96
C GLY A 509 12.02 -16.27 -16.98
N GLY A 510 11.44 -16.10 -18.17
CA GLY A 510 11.74 -17.01 -19.23
C GLY A 510 10.66 -17.21 -20.29
N ARG A 511 10.82 -16.55 -21.39
CA ARG A 511 10.94 -17.14 -22.73
C ARG A 511 11.16 -16.04 -23.76
N ARG A 512 12.43 -15.85 -24.10
CA ARG A 512 12.76 -15.36 -25.44
C ARG A 512 12.84 -16.58 -26.36
N ARG A 513 12.00 -16.63 -27.32
CA ARG A 513 12.25 -17.03 -28.70
C ARG A 513 11.56 -16.05 -29.60
#